data_59d1a094991437086760d4e67e01b9af
#
_entry.id   59d1a094991437086760d4e67e01b9af
#
_cell.length_a   1.000
_cell.length_b   1.000
_cell.length_c   1.000
_cell.angle_alpha   90.00
_cell.angle_beta   90.00
_cell.angle_gamma   90.00
#
_symmetry.space_group_name_H-M   'P 1'
#
loop_
_entity.id
_entity.type
_entity.pdbx_description
1 polymer ?
#
loop_
_entity_poly.entity_id
_entity_poly.type
_entity_poly.pdbx_seq_one_letter_code
_entity_poly.pdbx_strand_id
1 'polypeptide(L)'
;YAVIWPMLPILLALQVCYGIRYHKIHCNRYSVLSVLLLFVLALPLLLFVLVNQGLLPEIALPWITIPKTQGYRGGEIAFSLSSVYANFKNTAHLLLLQDTGSPYDFLLPWGLFYDIGRVFILIGIGCMLYRLIRSVRQHVFCWEFFLFAQLMGGGITSLLVTARMHQINDLYIPLVLCEAYGIWKCSCFLKGKSQSLGRIFTGCTTAFFLICLVLFQKDYYTKYAETTNAYFSQGVEDCVAYSMKQCKTLGLTTISAEKATQWPRLLLYTQTLPSQYLATVTYDVAPAPAAFTTADGIRVNTRINYDTISTDSIYIIYYTEADLFKDSFTLTPFYDWYVAVPK
;
A
#
# COMPACT_ATOMS: atom_id res chain seq x y z
N TYR A 1 -3.98 -5.55 4.96
CA TYR A 1 -2.86 -5.66 5.91
C TYR A 1 -3.37 -6.14 7.26
N ALA A 2 -2.81 -7.23 7.78
CA ALA A 2 -3.26 -7.88 9.02
C ALA A 2 -3.12 -6.99 10.28
N VAL A 3 -2.30 -5.95 10.23
CA VAL A 3 -1.97 -5.10 11.39
C VAL A 3 -3.09 -4.16 11.80
N ILE A 4 -3.91 -3.70 10.86
CA ILE A 4 -5.06 -2.82 11.15
C ILE A 4 -6.16 -3.57 11.94
N TRP A 5 -6.24 -4.88 11.79
CA TRP A 5 -7.33 -5.68 12.30
C TRP A 5 -7.44 -5.77 13.83
N PRO A 6 -6.36 -5.98 14.60
CA PRO A 6 -6.45 -5.93 16.05
C PRO A 6 -6.61 -4.49 16.58
N MET A 7 -6.10 -3.50 15.85
CA MET A 7 -6.14 -2.09 16.26
C MET A 7 -7.54 -1.49 16.14
N LEU A 8 -8.28 -1.80 15.07
CA LEU A 8 -9.60 -1.21 14.81
C LEU A 8 -10.61 -1.49 15.93
N PRO A 9 -10.78 -2.73 16.44
CA PRO A 9 -11.65 -3.00 17.58
C PRO A 9 -11.25 -2.24 18.83
N ILE A 10 -9.96 -2.13 19.13
CA ILE A 10 -9.47 -1.39 20.30
C ILE A 10 -9.80 0.10 20.17
N LEU A 11 -9.52 0.70 19.01
CA LEU A 11 -9.85 2.10 18.75
C LEU A 11 -11.35 2.38 18.86
N LEU A 12 -12.18 1.52 18.26
CA LEU A 12 -13.64 1.63 18.36
C LEU A 12 -14.10 1.49 19.79
N ALA A 13 -13.59 0.51 20.55
CA ALA A 13 -13.94 0.33 21.97
C ALA A 13 -13.57 1.59 22.78
N LEU A 14 -12.36 2.14 22.61
CA LEU A 14 -11.94 3.36 23.28
C LEU A 14 -12.85 4.55 22.94
N GLN A 15 -13.21 4.73 21.68
CA GLN A 15 -14.08 5.82 21.24
C GLN A 15 -15.51 5.65 21.76
N VAL A 16 -16.04 4.44 21.73
CA VAL A 16 -17.37 4.13 22.27
C VAL A 16 -17.40 4.32 23.78
N CYS A 17 -16.42 3.80 24.54
CA CYS A 17 -16.31 3.99 25.97
C CYS A 17 -16.24 5.47 26.35
N TYR A 18 -15.45 6.25 25.61
CA TYR A 18 -15.36 7.70 25.79
C TYR A 18 -16.71 8.38 25.54
N GLY A 19 -17.38 8.03 24.43
CA GLY A 19 -18.71 8.56 24.11
C GLY A 19 -19.78 8.23 25.17
N ILE A 20 -19.75 7.01 25.71
CA ILE A 20 -20.65 6.60 26.81
C ILE A 20 -20.32 7.38 28.09
N ARG A 21 -19.03 7.48 28.45
CA ARG A 21 -18.56 8.18 29.66
C ARG A 21 -19.04 9.63 29.72
N TYR A 22 -19.15 10.29 28.56
CA TYR A 22 -19.60 11.68 28.44
C TYR A 22 -21.06 11.81 27.96
N HIS A 23 -21.86 10.75 28.04
CA HIS A 23 -23.29 10.72 27.67
C HIS A 23 -23.57 11.18 26.23
N LYS A 24 -22.61 10.95 25.29
CA LYS A 24 -22.79 11.23 23.85
C LYS A 24 -23.29 10.01 23.09
N ILE A 25 -23.07 8.83 23.63
CA ILE A 25 -23.58 7.57 23.11
C ILE A 25 -24.46 6.95 24.20
N HIS A 26 -25.70 6.61 23.86
CA HIS A 26 -26.63 5.95 24.74
C HIS A 26 -26.64 4.45 24.46
N CYS A 27 -26.36 3.64 25.48
CA CYS A 27 -26.51 2.19 25.40
C CYS A 27 -27.99 1.84 25.36
N ASN A 28 -28.47 1.40 24.20
CA ASN A 28 -29.83 0.90 23.99
C ASN A 28 -29.78 -0.42 23.23
N ARG A 29 -30.95 -1.06 23.04
CA ARG A 29 -31.03 -2.34 22.29
C ARG A 29 -30.42 -2.29 20.91
N TYR A 30 -30.49 -1.16 20.21
CA TYR A 30 -29.91 -0.99 18.89
C TYR A 30 -28.40 -0.88 18.93
N SER A 31 -27.83 -0.23 19.92
CA SER A 31 -26.37 -0.18 20.13
C SER A 31 -25.81 -1.59 20.39
N VAL A 32 -26.49 -2.38 21.23
CA VAL A 32 -26.10 -3.77 21.48
C VAL A 32 -26.20 -4.62 20.21
N LEU A 33 -27.32 -4.49 19.47
CA LEU A 33 -27.52 -5.20 18.21
C LEU A 33 -26.44 -4.81 17.16
N SER A 34 -26.07 -3.53 17.10
CA SER A 34 -25.00 -3.06 16.19
C SER A 34 -23.65 -3.68 16.52
N VAL A 35 -23.30 -3.78 17.81
CA VAL A 35 -22.05 -4.44 18.25
C VAL A 35 -22.09 -5.93 17.93
N LEU A 36 -23.20 -6.61 18.19
CA LEU A 36 -23.36 -8.03 17.84
C LEU A 36 -23.24 -8.25 16.33
N LEU A 37 -23.90 -7.42 15.53
CA LEU A 37 -23.83 -7.49 14.08
C LEU A 37 -22.39 -7.27 13.57
N LEU A 38 -21.69 -6.28 14.12
CA LEU A 38 -20.29 -6.03 13.80
C LEU A 38 -19.41 -7.24 14.12
N PHE A 39 -19.63 -7.86 15.29
CA PHE A 39 -18.90 -9.06 15.68
C PHE A 39 -19.18 -10.24 14.73
N VAL A 40 -20.44 -10.47 14.37
CA VAL A 40 -20.82 -11.53 13.42
C VAL A 40 -20.17 -11.29 12.04
N LEU A 41 -20.17 -10.04 11.56
CA LEU A 41 -19.53 -9.69 10.28
C LEU A 41 -17.99 -9.81 10.33
N ALA A 42 -17.39 -9.58 11.50
CA ALA A 42 -15.94 -9.72 11.69
C ALA A 42 -15.50 -11.19 11.93
N LEU A 43 -16.44 -12.09 12.29
CA LEU A 43 -16.14 -13.46 12.67
C LEU A 43 -15.36 -14.26 11.59
N PRO A 44 -15.71 -14.23 10.29
CA PRO A 44 -14.96 -14.96 9.27
C PRO A 44 -13.50 -14.54 9.23
N LEU A 45 -13.24 -13.27 9.46
CA LEU A 45 -11.91 -12.70 9.45
C LEU A 45 -11.11 -13.08 10.69
N LEU A 46 -11.75 -13.05 11.86
CA LEU A 46 -11.14 -13.55 13.09
C LEU A 46 -10.74 -15.02 12.93
N LEU A 47 -11.64 -15.85 12.38
CA LEU A 47 -11.36 -17.27 12.09
C LEU A 47 -10.20 -17.41 11.10
N PHE A 48 -10.16 -16.60 10.05
CA PHE A 48 -9.04 -16.59 9.10
C PHE A 48 -7.69 -16.30 9.78
N VAL A 49 -7.65 -15.32 10.68
CA VAL A 49 -6.44 -15.01 11.45
C VAL A 49 -6.05 -16.19 12.34
N LEU A 50 -6.99 -16.79 13.07
CA LEU A 50 -6.73 -17.92 13.97
C LEU A 50 -6.23 -19.16 13.23
N VAL A 51 -6.80 -19.49 12.06
CA VAL A 51 -6.35 -20.58 11.20
C VAL A 51 -4.93 -20.34 10.69
N ASN A 52 -4.65 -19.13 10.23
CA ASN A 52 -3.35 -18.79 9.65
C ASN A 52 -2.24 -18.57 10.70
N GLN A 53 -2.59 -18.30 11.96
CA GLN A 53 -1.68 -18.34 13.10
C GLN A 53 -1.45 -19.77 13.63
N GLY A 54 -2.14 -20.76 13.10
CA GLY A 54 -2.02 -22.15 13.52
C GLY A 54 -2.75 -22.49 14.83
N LEU A 55 -3.60 -21.56 15.32
CA LEU A 55 -4.42 -21.78 16.53
C LEU A 55 -5.66 -22.62 16.26
N LEU A 56 -6.12 -22.66 15.01
CA LEU A 56 -7.21 -23.49 14.53
C LEU A 56 -6.79 -24.26 13.28
N PRO A 57 -7.35 -25.46 13.05
CA PRO A 57 -7.19 -26.16 11.78
C PRO A 57 -7.92 -25.42 10.66
N GLU A 58 -7.62 -25.76 9.42
CA GLU A 58 -8.37 -25.29 8.26
C GLU A 58 -9.86 -25.61 8.40
N ILE A 59 -10.72 -24.66 8.10
CA ILE A 59 -12.17 -24.80 8.23
C ILE A 59 -12.77 -24.93 6.82
N ALA A 60 -13.32 -26.08 6.52
CA ALA A 60 -14.04 -26.35 5.28
C ALA A 60 -15.50 -26.68 5.59
N LEU A 61 -16.41 -25.75 5.30
CA LEU A 61 -17.86 -25.93 5.39
C LEU A 61 -18.46 -25.91 3.98
N PRO A 62 -19.66 -26.48 3.76
CA PRO A 62 -20.27 -26.52 2.42
C PRO A 62 -20.45 -25.13 1.76
N TRP A 63 -20.54 -24.09 2.58
CA TRP A 63 -20.82 -22.71 2.14
C TRP A 63 -19.65 -21.73 2.39
N ILE A 64 -18.60 -22.11 3.10
CA ILE A 64 -17.42 -21.27 3.33
C ILE A 64 -16.19 -22.15 3.60
N THR A 65 -15.08 -21.81 2.96
CA THR A 65 -13.77 -22.38 3.26
C THR A 65 -12.85 -21.30 3.77
N ILE A 66 -12.22 -21.54 4.93
CA ILE A 66 -11.19 -20.66 5.51
C ILE A 66 -9.86 -21.40 5.41
N PRO A 67 -9.08 -21.17 4.34
CA PRO A 67 -7.86 -21.91 4.07
C PRO A 67 -6.69 -21.43 4.90
N LYS A 68 -5.73 -22.30 5.13
CA LYS A 68 -4.40 -21.92 5.56
C LYS A 68 -3.61 -21.44 4.35
N THR A 69 -3.29 -20.14 4.31
CA THR A 69 -2.58 -19.55 3.18
C THR A 69 -1.08 -19.70 3.34
N GLN A 70 -0.39 -20.08 2.26
CA GLN A 70 1.07 -20.03 2.22
C GLN A 70 1.50 -18.56 2.11
N GLY A 71 2.46 -18.14 2.93
CA GLY A 71 2.95 -16.76 2.92
C GLY A 71 2.04 -15.77 3.68
N TYR A 72 1.31 -16.24 4.71
CA TYR A 72 0.59 -15.36 5.62
C TYR A 72 1.55 -14.36 6.29
N ARG A 73 1.27 -13.07 6.10
CA ARG A 73 2.16 -11.98 6.56
C ARG A 73 2.00 -11.59 8.03
N GLY A 74 1.35 -12.42 8.84
CA GLY A 74 1.25 -12.17 10.29
C GLY A 74 2.59 -12.11 11.02
N GLY A 75 3.66 -12.72 10.46
CA GLY A 75 5.02 -12.63 10.98
C GLY A 75 5.72 -11.29 10.74
N GLU A 76 5.13 -10.38 9.95
CA GLU A 76 5.67 -9.01 9.78
C GLU A 76 5.43 -8.12 11.01
N ILE A 77 4.59 -8.57 11.96
CA ILE A 77 4.33 -7.85 13.21
C ILE A 77 5.44 -8.18 14.20
N ALA A 78 6.23 -7.18 14.56
CA ALA A 78 7.36 -7.32 15.45
C ALA A 78 7.02 -6.79 16.85
N PHE A 79 7.15 -7.67 17.85
CA PHE A 79 6.89 -7.32 19.25
C PHE A 79 8.18 -7.16 20.08
N SER A 80 9.37 -7.38 19.50
CA SER A 80 10.61 -7.17 20.22
C SER A 80 10.91 -5.68 20.42
N LEU A 81 11.46 -5.29 21.56
CA LEU A 81 11.81 -3.89 21.84
C LEU A 81 12.79 -3.32 20.80
N SER A 82 13.72 -4.14 20.31
CA SER A 82 14.65 -3.71 19.25
C SER A 82 13.95 -3.40 17.94
N SER A 83 12.96 -4.22 17.55
CA SER A 83 12.17 -4.00 16.33
C SER A 83 11.25 -2.79 16.47
N VAL A 84 10.61 -2.61 17.64
CA VAL A 84 9.78 -1.42 17.92
C VAL A 84 10.61 -0.14 17.84
N TYR A 85 11.83 -0.15 18.39
CA TYR A 85 12.75 0.99 18.30
C TYR A 85 13.19 1.27 16.84
N ALA A 86 13.55 0.22 16.10
CA ALA A 86 13.89 0.35 14.68
C ALA A 86 12.71 0.92 13.85
N ASN A 87 11.50 0.42 14.09
CA ASN A 87 10.30 0.91 13.43
C ASN A 87 9.99 2.37 13.80
N PHE A 88 10.17 2.75 15.07
CA PHE A 88 10.06 4.15 15.50
C PHE A 88 11.03 5.05 14.74
N LYS A 89 12.32 4.65 14.67
CA LYS A 89 13.34 5.40 13.93
C LYS A 89 12.99 5.51 12.44
N ASN A 90 12.56 4.42 11.82
CA ASN A 90 12.17 4.41 10.41
C ASN A 90 10.93 5.28 10.16
N THR A 91 9.92 5.22 11.04
CA THR A 91 8.73 6.08 10.94
C THR A 91 9.09 7.55 11.09
N ALA A 92 9.92 7.89 12.07
CA ALA A 92 10.40 9.25 12.27
C ALA A 92 11.19 9.76 11.06
N HIS A 93 12.09 8.94 10.51
CA HIS A 93 12.84 9.25 9.29
C HIS A 93 11.89 9.51 8.11
N LEU A 94 10.92 8.61 7.88
CA LEU A 94 9.95 8.73 6.81
C LEU A 94 9.10 10.01 6.93
N LEU A 95 8.63 10.36 8.13
CA LEU A 95 7.80 11.55 8.35
C LEU A 95 8.60 12.86 8.31
N LEU A 96 9.88 12.84 8.76
CA LEU A 96 10.73 14.04 8.84
C LEU A 96 11.48 14.33 7.54
N LEU A 97 12.08 13.30 6.94
CA LEU A 97 12.86 13.45 5.71
C LEU A 97 12.05 13.21 4.46
N GLN A 98 10.93 12.48 4.58
CA GLN A 98 10.02 12.18 3.49
C GLN A 98 10.75 11.55 2.28
N ASP A 99 11.70 10.66 2.58
CA ASP A 99 12.46 9.93 1.58
C ASP A 99 12.63 8.48 2.04
N THR A 100 12.31 7.53 1.16
CA THR A 100 12.50 6.09 1.38
C THR A 100 13.63 5.54 0.52
N GLY A 101 14.28 6.36 -0.31
CA GLY A 101 15.17 5.93 -1.37
C GLY A 101 14.46 5.23 -2.53
N SER A 102 13.14 5.18 -2.51
CA SER A 102 12.28 4.53 -3.50
C SER A 102 11.50 5.57 -4.29
N PRO A 103 11.78 5.78 -5.57
CA PRO A 103 11.14 6.84 -6.35
C PRO A 103 9.64 6.61 -6.59
N TYR A 104 9.12 5.40 -6.37
CA TYR A 104 7.68 5.13 -6.45
C TYR A 104 6.91 5.46 -5.16
N ASP A 105 7.58 5.70 -4.04
CA ASP A 105 6.95 6.08 -2.78
C ASP A 105 6.69 7.58 -2.71
N PHE A 106 7.61 8.39 -3.21
CA PHE A 106 7.54 9.84 -3.15
C PHE A 106 8.00 10.49 -4.45
N LEU A 107 7.26 11.50 -4.88
CA LEU A 107 7.72 12.43 -5.90
C LEU A 107 8.50 13.57 -5.22
N LEU A 108 9.83 13.48 -5.25
CA LEU A 108 10.66 14.57 -4.75
C LEU A 108 10.57 15.80 -5.68
N PRO A 109 10.50 17.03 -5.15
CA PRO A 109 10.70 17.41 -3.74
C PRO A 109 9.41 17.48 -2.90
N TRP A 110 8.28 16.95 -3.37
CA TRP A 110 6.96 17.18 -2.76
C TRP A 110 6.71 16.41 -1.47
N GLY A 111 7.28 15.20 -1.35
CA GLY A 111 7.09 14.34 -0.18
C GLY A 111 5.63 13.93 0.06
N LEU A 112 5.32 13.56 1.31
CA LEU A 112 3.99 13.22 1.77
C LEU A 112 3.21 14.46 2.25
N PHE A 113 3.91 15.39 2.89
CA PHE A 113 3.39 16.67 3.36
C PHE A 113 4.25 17.79 2.81
N TYR A 114 3.64 18.89 2.38
CA TYR A 114 4.40 20.08 2.06
C TYR A 114 5.14 20.59 3.31
N ASP A 115 6.34 21.14 3.16
CA ASP A 115 7.20 21.54 4.29
C ASP A 115 6.50 22.47 5.28
N ILE A 116 5.73 23.43 4.80
CA ILE A 116 4.95 24.33 5.65
C ILE A 116 3.83 23.58 6.37
N GLY A 117 3.28 22.53 5.76
CA GLY A 117 2.24 21.70 6.34
C GLY A 117 2.70 20.99 7.61
N ARG A 118 3.97 20.54 7.65
CA ARG A 118 4.56 19.92 8.84
C ARG A 118 4.55 20.84 10.07
N VAL A 119 4.75 22.13 9.87
CA VAL A 119 4.64 23.12 10.96
C VAL A 119 3.21 23.16 11.50
N PHE A 120 2.21 23.18 10.61
CA PHE A 120 0.81 23.15 11.02
C PHE A 120 0.39 21.84 11.66
N ILE A 121 0.95 20.69 11.26
CA ILE A 121 0.75 19.41 11.96
C ILE A 121 1.20 19.52 13.42
N LEU A 122 2.40 20.04 13.68
CA LEU A 122 2.92 20.20 15.05
C LEU A 122 2.05 21.15 15.89
N ILE A 123 1.63 22.28 15.31
CA ILE A 123 0.71 23.23 15.96
C ILE A 123 -0.62 22.53 16.26
N GLY A 124 -1.16 21.77 15.31
CA GLY A 124 -2.42 21.05 15.46
C GLY A 124 -2.36 20.01 16.57
N ILE A 125 -1.29 19.20 16.62
CA ILE A 125 -1.04 18.21 17.69
C ILE A 125 -0.95 18.95 19.05
N GLY A 126 -0.18 20.03 19.15
CA GLY A 126 -0.06 20.81 20.37
C GLY A 126 -1.40 21.37 20.86
N CYS A 127 -2.20 21.96 19.96
CA CYS A 127 -3.54 22.46 20.28
C CYS A 127 -4.51 21.35 20.68
N MET A 128 -4.46 20.19 20.00
CA MET A 128 -5.27 19.01 20.32
C MET A 128 -4.93 18.50 21.72
N LEU A 129 -3.65 18.29 22.04
CA LEU A 129 -3.20 17.83 23.35
C LEU A 129 -3.59 18.82 24.46
N TYR A 130 -3.41 20.11 24.24
CA TYR A 130 -3.85 21.14 25.20
C TYR A 130 -5.34 21.05 25.49
N ARG A 131 -6.16 20.92 24.45
CA ARG A 131 -7.63 20.78 24.59
C ARG A 131 -7.99 19.48 25.30
N LEU A 132 -7.32 18.39 25.00
CA LEU A 132 -7.55 17.08 25.63
C LEU A 132 -7.22 17.15 27.13
N ILE A 133 -6.07 17.67 27.52
CA ILE A 133 -5.68 17.84 28.92
C ILE A 133 -6.70 18.71 29.67
N ARG A 134 -7.13 19.82 29.08
CA ARG A 134 -8.14 20.69 29.66
C ARG A 134 -9.49 20.00 29.81
N SER A 135 -9.91 19.23 28.78
CA SER A 135 -11.15 18.43 28.78
C SER A 135 -11.17 17.42 29.92
N VAL A 136 -10.07 16.68 30.11
CA VAL A 136 -9.94 15.70 31.21
C VAL A 136 -10.02 16.39 32.57
N ARG A 137 -9.32 17.52 32.76
CA ARG A 137 -9.35 18.28 34.03
C ARG A 137 -10.72 18.87 34.36
N GLN A 138 -11.46 19.29 33.34
CA GLN A 138 -12.79 19.91 33.50
C GLN A 138 -13.94 18.91 33.41
N HIS A 139 -13.67 17.62 33.18
CA HIS A 139 -14.65 16.58 32.93
C HIS A 139 -15.66 16.94 31.81
N VAL A 140 -15.20 17.61 30.75
CA VAL A 140 -16.01 18.04 29.61
C VAL A 140 -15.67 17.22 28.38
N PHE A 141 -16.68 16.84 27.60
CA PHE A 141 -16.47 16.14 26.34
C PHE A 141 -15.66 16.98 25.34
N CYS A 142 -14.78 16.33 24.58
CA CYS A 142 -13.87 16.96 23.65
C CYS A 142 -13.77 16.09 22.37
N TRP A 143 -14.10 16.66 21.23
CA TRP A 143 -14.05 15.96 19.95
C TRP A 143 -12.61 15.61 19.53
N GLU A 144 -11.66 16.39 20.00
CA GLU A 144 -10.23 16.16 19.73
C GLU A 144 -9.74 14.80 20.26
N PHE A 145 -10.51 14.15 21.16
CA PHE A 145 -10.21 12.79 21.61
C PHE A 145 -10.23 11.76 20.44
N PHE A 146 -11.18 11.90 19.53
CA PHE A 146 -11.28 10.97 18.39
C PHE A 146 -10.08 11.10 17.45
N LEU A 147 -9.63 12.33 17.22
CA LEU A 147 -8.42 12.59 16.43
C LEU A 147 -7.17 12.05 17.15
N PHE A 148 -7.09 12.26 18.46
CA PHE A 148 -5.99 11.71 19.27
C PHE A 148 -5.98 10.18 19.25
N ALA A 149 -7.14 9.54 19.40
CA ALA A 149 -7.23 8.08 19.35
C ALA A 149 -6.75 7.52 18.00
N GLN A 150 -7.15 8.14 16.88
CA GLN A 150 -6.70 7.75 15.56
C GLN A 150 -5.18 7.96 15.38
N LEU A 151 -4.65 9.09 15.84
CA LEU A 151 -3.21 9.38 15.78
C LEU A 151 -2.41 8.36 16.61
N MET A 152 -2.89 8.03 17.80
CA MET A 152 -2.29 6.99 18.65
C MET A 152 -2.37 5.61 17.99
N GLY A 153 -3.52 5.29 17.38
CA GLY A 153 -3.70 4.03 16.66
C GLY A 153 -2.72 3.87 15.51
N GLY A 154 -2.66 4.85 14.62
CA GLY A 154 -1.69 4.86 13.51
C GLY A 154 -0.24 4.86 14.00
N GLY A 155 0.05 5.59 15.09
CA GLY A 155 1.36 5.58 15.73
C GLY A 155 1.75 4.18 16.25
N ILE A 156 0.83 3.49 16.95
CA ILE A 156 1.09 2.12 17.43
C ILE A 156 1.27 1.16 16.25
N THR A 157 0.44 1.26 15.21
CA THR A 157 0.60 0.45 13.99
C THR A 157 2.00 0.63 13.39
N SER A 158 2.45 1.88 13.27
CA SER A 158 3.78 2.20 12.72
C SER A 158 4.95 1.69 13.58
N LEU A 159 4.72 1.43 14.86
CA LEU A 159 5.72 0.81 15.75
C LEU A 159 5.77 -0.72 15.62
N LEU A 160 4.65 -1.34 15.26
CA LEU A 160 4.53 -2.78 15.16
C LEU A 160 4.94 -3.35 13.80
N VAL A 161 4.92 -2.54 12.74
CA VAL A 161 5.33 -2.96 11.39
C VAL A 161 6.49 -2.11 10.89
N THR A 162 7.27 -2.68 9.97
CA THR A 162 8.31 -1.92 9.26
C THR A 162 7.64 -0.76 8.53
N ALA A 163 8.07 0.46 8.86
CA ALA A 163 7.50 1.66 8.26
C ALA A 163 7.82 1.72 6.77
N ARG A 164 6.81 1.42 5.96
CA ARG A 164 6.76 1.70 4.53
C ARG A 164 5.58 2.59 4.25
N MET A 165 5.64 3.42 3.23
CA MET A 165 4.60 4.40 2.93
C MET A 165 3.19 3.78 2.93
N HIS A 166 3.02 2.66 2.25
CA HIS A 166 1.72 1.98 2.12
C HIS A 166 1.29 1.16 3.37
N GLN A 167 2.19 0.95 4.34
CA GLN A 167 1.91 0.16 5.55
C GLN A 167 1.42 1.02 6.72
N ILE A 168 1.70 2.33 6.71
CA ILE A 168 1.32 3.26 7.78
C ILE A 168 0.30 4.31 7.32
N ASN A 169 -0.52 3.95 6.33
CA ASN A 169 -1.56 4.84 5.77
C ASN A 169 -2.56 5.36 6.80
N ASP A 170 -2.85 4.56 7.83
CA ASP A 170 -3.73 4.91 8.95
C ASP A 170 -3.19 6.07 9.80
N LEU A 171 -1.88 6.37 9.71
CA LEU A 171 -1.26 7.52 10.37
C LEU A 171 -1.43 8.82 9.56
N TYR A 172 -1.53 8.75 8.23
CA TYR A 172 -1.54 9.94 7.37
C TYR A 172 -2.81 10.76 7.51
N ILE A 173 -3.98 10.10 7.54
CA ILE A 173 -5.27 10.79 7.68
C ILE A 173 -5.33 11.63 8.96
N PRO A 174 -5.01 11.09 10.16
CA PRO A 174 -5.00 11.92 11.38
C PRO A 174 -3.94 13.01 11.36
N LEU A 175 -2.78 12.84 10.68
CA LEU A 175 -1.80 13.89 10.52
C LEU A 175 -2.32 15.04 9.64
N VAL A 176 -2.98 14.75 8.51
CA VAL A 176 -3.64 15.76 7.66
C VAL A 176 -4.74 16.50 8.43
N LEU A 177 -5.50 15.78 9.26
CA LEU A 177 -6.51 16.42 10.13
C LEU A 177 -5.86 17.32 11.18
N CYS A 178 -4.71 16.93 11.75
CA CYS A 178 -3.92 17.79 12.63
C CYS A 178 -3.42 19.04 11.90
N GLU A 179 -2.97 18.90 10.64
CA GLU A 179 -2.56 20.03 9.79
C GLU A 179 -3.70 21.04 9.61
N ALA A 180 -4.87 20.55 9.16
CA ALA A 180 -6.06 21.39 8.99
C ALA A 180 -6.50 22.05 10.30
N TYR A 181 -6.42 21.32 11.42
CA TYR A 181 -6.73 21.83 12.75
C TYR A 181 -5.74 22.90 13.18
N GLY A 182 -4.44 22.73 12.90
CA GLY A 182 -3.40 23.72 13.17
C GLY A 182 -3.63 25.02 12.39
N ILE A 183 -3.90 24.92 11.09
CA ILE A 183 -4.24 26.07 10.24
C ILE A 183 -5.47 26.81 10.78
N TRP A 184 -6.52 26.07 11.13
CA TRP A 184 -7.74 26.64 11.70
C TRP A 184 -7.46 27.37 13.02
N LYS A 185 -6.66 26.79 13.93
CA LYS A 185 -6.29 27.41 15.20
C LYS A 185 -5.48 28.69 15.00
N CYS A 186 -4.53 28.69 14.07
CA CYS A 186 -3.78 29.91 13.71
C CYS A 186 -4.72 31.00 13.17
N SER A 187 -5.64 30.63 12.28
CA SER A 187 -6.66 31.57 11.76
C SER A 187 -7.52 32.14 12.87
N CYS A 188 -8.01 31.31 13.80
CA CYS A 188 -8.81 31.77 14.95
C CYS A 188 -8.01 32.71 15.85
N PHE A 189 -6.75 32.40 16.14
CA PHE A 189 -5.87 33.23 16.94
C PHE A 189 -5.66 34.65 16.31
N LEU A 190 -5.42 34.67 15.00
CA LEU A 190 -5.25 35.92 14.25
C LEU A 190 -6.56 36.69 14.14
N LYS A 191 -7.70 36.04 13.97
CA LYS A 191 -9.03 36.68 14.01
C LYS A 191 -9.31 37.34 15.35
N GLY A 192 -8.85 36.75 16.46
CA GLY A 192 -8.94 37.35 17.79
C GLY A 192 -8.16 38.69 17.94
N LYS A 193 -7.10 38.87 17.11
CA LYS A 193 -6.36 40.13 17.06
C LYS A 193 -6.96 41.12 16.04
N SER A 194 -7.32 40.63 14.84
CA SER A 194 -7.94 41.42 13.78
C SER A 194 -8.66 40.50 12.81
N GLN A 195 -9.92 40.81 12.49
CA GLN A 195 -10.72 40.05 11.52
C GLN A 195 -10.04 39.99 10.13
N SER A 196 -9.41 41.07 9.72
CA SER A 196 -8.69 41.18 8.45
C SER A 196 -7.45 40.29 8.44
N LEU A 197 -6.66 40.25 9.52
CA LEU A 197 -5.49 39.38 9.62
C LEU A 197 -5.88 37.90 9.49
N GLY A 198 -6.94 37.45 10.13
CA GLY A 198 -7.40 36.10 10.03
C GLY A 198 -7.88 35.71 8.62
N ARG A 199 -8.55 36.66 7.91
CA ARG A 199 -8.98 36.45 6.51
C ARG A 199 -7.79 36.38 5.56
N ILE A 200 -6.82 37.32 5.71
CA ILE A 200 -5.60 37.31 4.90
C ILE A 200 -4.82 36.02 5.11
N PHE A 201 -4.59 35.62 6.36
CA PHE A 201 -3.89 34.36 6.65
C PHE A 201 -4.58 33.16 5.98
N THR A 202 -5.90 33.03 6.15
CA THR A 202 -6.66 31.92 5.53
C THR A 202 -6.55 31.98 4.01
N GLY A 203 -6.72 33.14 3.39
CA GLY A 203 -6.59 33.33 1.94
C GLY A 203 -5.20 32.98 1.43
N CYS A 204 -4.14 33.49 2.06
CA CYS A 204 -2.77 33.21 1.68
C CYS A 204 -2.42 31.71 1.84
N THR A 205 -2.84 31.10 2.96
CA THR A 205 -2.60 29.66 3.19
C THR A 205 -3.33 28.82 2.14
N THR A 206 -4.60 29.12 1.85
CA THR A 206 -5.37 28.41 0.80
C THR A 206 -4.70 28.58 -0.57
N ALA A 207 -4.32 29.80 -0.95
CA ALA A 207 -3.65 30.08 -2.22
C ALA A 207 -2.32 29.31 -2.32
N PHE A 208 -1.54 29.30 -1.24
CA PHE A 208 -0.28 28.55 -1.18
C PHE A 208 -0.49 27.05 -1.44
N PHE A 209 -1.42 26.41 -0.73
CA PHE A 209 -1.69 24.98 -0.94
C PHE A 209 -2.24 24.67 -2.35
N LEU A 210 -3.05 25.56 -2.92
CA LEU A 210 -3.53 25.40 -4.29
C LEU A 210 -2.38 25.53 -5.30
N ILE A 211 -1.46 26.46 -5.13
CA ILE A 211 -0.28 26.58 -5.98
C ILE A 211 0.59 25.32 -5.85
N CYS A 212 0.86 24.86 -4.64
CA CYS A 212 1.60 23.61 -4.42
C CYS A 212 0.92 22.42 -5.10
N LEU A 213 -0.41 22.30 -5.00
CA LEU A 213 -1.17 21.23 -5.67
C LEU A 213 -1.01 21.30 -7.18
N VAL A 214 -1.11 22.46 -7.81
CA VAL A 214 -0.94 22.63 -9.26
C VAL A 214 0.47 22.26 -9.69
N LEU A 215 1.48 22.70 -8.95
CA LEU A 215 2.88 22.38 -9.25
C LEU A 215 3.17 20.88 -9.05
N PHE A 216 2.64 20.28 -7.98
CA PHE A 216 2.70 18.84 -7.75
C PHE A 216 2.06 18.06 -8.92
N GLN A 217 0.85 18.45 -9.33
CA GLN A 217 0.16 17.79 -10.45
C GLN A 217 0.98 17.88 -11.76
N LYS A 218 1.58 19.03 -12.03
CA LYS A 218 2.47 19.19 -13.17
C LYS A 218 3.62 18.18 -13.10
N ASP A 219 4.36 18.14 -11.99
CA ASP A 219 5.51 17.24 -11.83
C ASP A 219 5.08 15.76 -11.83
N TYR A 220 3.91 15.44 -11.24
CA TYR A 220 3.36 14.09 -11.24
C TYR A 220 3.08 13.57 -12.65
N TYR A 221 2.46 14.37 -13.51
CA TYR A 221 2.14 13.94 -14.88
C TYR A 221 3.28 14.07 -15.87
N THR A 222 4.39 14.73 -15.51
CA THR A 222 5.55 14.85 -16.39
C THR A 222 6.75 14.03 -15.93
N LYS A 223 7.28 14.34 -14.75
CA LYS A 223 8.55 13.76 -14.27
C LYS A 223 8.38 12.41 -13.59
N TYR A 224 7.25 12.22 -12.88
CA TYR A 224 7.06 11.00 -12.09
C TYR A 224 7.00 9.75 -12.96
N ALA A 225 6.32 9.83 -14.10
CA ALA A 225 6.23 8.73 -15.04
C ALA A 225 7.63 8.28 -15.50
N GLU A 226 8.49 9.21 -15.90
CA GLU A 226 9.86 8.91 -16.34
C GLU A 226 10.68 8.25 -15.21
N THR A 227 10.56 8.77 -13.98
CA THR A 227 11.31 8.25 -12.83
C THR A 227 10.85 6.86 -12.40
N THR A 228 9.57 6.53 -12.59
CA THR A 228 8.98 5.28 -12.10
C THR A 228 8.85 4.20 -13.17
N ASN A 229 9.04 4.52 -14.44
CA ASN A 229 8.86 3.60 -15.56
C ASN A 229 9.63 2.28 -15.40
N ALA A 230 10.88 2.34 -14.97
CA ALA A 230 11.70 1.14 -14.72
C ALA A 230 11.11 0.27 -13.60
N TYR A 231 10.58 0.88 -12.53
CA TYR A 231 9.97 0.15 -11.39
C TYR A 231 8.63 -0.50 -11.74
N PHE A 232 7.89 0.11 -12.67
CA PHE A 232 6.62 -0.45 -13.15
C PHE A 232 6.76 -1.33 -14.38
N SER A 233 8.03 -1.63 -14.78
CA SER A 233 8.36 -2.52 -15.88
C SER A 233 7.68 -2.08 -17.19
N GLN A 234 7.82 -0.80 -17.53
CA GLN A 234 7.35 -0.25 -18.80
C GLN A 234 7.92 -1.09 -19.98
N GLY A 235 7.08 -1.39 -20.93
CA GLY A 235 7.43 -2.20 -22.11
C GLY A 235 7.15 -3.70 -21.97
N VAL A 236 6.89 -4.23 -20.77
CA VAL A 236 6.55 -5.66 -20.58
C VAL A 236 5.26 -6.03 -21.30
N GLU A 237 4.26 -5.14 -21.34
CA GLU A 237 3.03 -5.36 -22.11
C GLU A 237 3.32 -5.55 -23.60
N ASP A 238 4.11 -4.65 -24.18
CA ASP A 238 4.53 -4.71 -25.58
C ASP A 238 5.38 -5.96 -25.85
N CYS A 239 6.27 -6.32 -24.91
CA CYS A 239 7.05 -7.55 -25.00
C CYS A 239 6.17 -8.79 -25.07
N VAL A 240 5.15 -8.89 -24.19
CA VAL A 240 4.22 -10.02 -24.16
C VAL A 240 3.42 -10.07 -25.46
N ALA A 241 2.84 -8.94 -25.88
CA ALA A 241 2.06 -8.86 -27.12
C ALA A 241 2.89 -9.27 -28.34
N TYR A 242 4.12 -8.75 -28.44
CA TYR A 242 5.05 -9.10 -29.51
C TYR A 242 5.44 -10.59 -29.44
N SER A 243 5.77 -11.15 -28.28
CA SER A 243 6.12 -12.55 -28.08
C SER A 243 4.98 -13.47 -28.48
N MET A 244 3.75 -13.16 -28.08
CA MET A 244 2.55 -13.94 -28.44
C MET A 244 2.34 -13.97 -29.98
N LYS A 245 2.55 -12.83 -30.63
CA LYS A 245 2.49 -12.73 -32.10
C LYS A 245 3.59 -13.57 -32.75
N GLN A 246 4.82 -13.50 -32.28
CA GLN A 246 5.95 -14.26 -32.82
C GLN A 246 5.78 -15.77 -32.62
N CYS A 247 5.26 -16.19 -31.46
CA CYS A 247 4.92 -17.61 -31.25
C CYS A 247 3.96 -18.13 -32.33
N LYS A 248 2.89 -17.39 -32.65
CA LYS A 248 1.94 -17.76 -33.70
C LYS A 248 2.57 -17.78 -35.09
N THR A 249 3.47 -16.84 -35.38
CA THR A 249 4.15 -16.74 -36.69
C THR A 249 5.14 -17.85 -36.92
N LEU A 250 5.88 -18.23 -35.88
CA LEU A 250 6.98 -19.22 -35.97
C LEU A 250 6.54 -20.64 -35.56
N GLY A 251 5.29 -20.82 -35.11
CA GLY A 251 4.79 -22.11 -34.60
C GLY A 251 5.41 -22.50 -33.26
N LEU A 252 5.95 -21.55 -32.49
CA LEU A 252 6.53 -21.79 -31.18
C LEU A 252 5.44 -21.82 -30.11
N THR A 253 5.62 -22.64 -29.10
CA THR A 253 4.62 -22.85 -28.03
C THR A 253 5.09 -22.42 -26.66
N THR A 254 6.27 -21.83 -26.56
CA THR A 254 6.86 -21.47 -25.26
C THR A 254 7.38 -20.02 -25.24
N ILE A 255 6.99 -19.28 -24.20
CA ILE A 255 7.56 -18.00 -23.82
C ILE A 255 8.19 -18.16 -22.44
N SER A 256 9.43 -17.75 -22.27
CA SER A 256 10.10 -17.71 -20.97
C SER A 256 10.44 -16.28 -20.61
N ALA A 257 9.97 -15.83 -19.46
CA ALA A 257 10.15 -14.46 -19.03
C ALA A 257 11.08 -14.36 -17.82
N GLU A 258 11.92 -13.31 -17.78
CA GLU A 258 12.73 -13.00 -16.61
C GLU A 258 11.84 -12.78 -15.40
N LYS A 259 12.30 -13.21 -14.21
CA LYS A 259 11.57 -13.11 -12.94
C LYS A 259 11.12 -11.68 -12.63
N ALA A 260 11.89 -10.67 -13.04
CA ALA A 260 11.56 -9.26 -12.84
C ALA A 260 10.28 -8.83 -13.58
N THR A 261 9.83 -9.56 -14.63
CA THR A 261 8.55 -9.29 -15.31
C THR A 261 7.34 -9.46 -14.41
N GLN A 262 7.48 -10.17 -13.30
CA GLN A 262 6.42 -10.48 -12.31
C GLN A 262 5.24 -11.25 -12.93
N TRP A 263 5.07 -12.49 -12.53
CA TRP A 263 4.07 -13.41 -13.08
C TRP A 263 2.61 -12.87 -13.13
N PRO A 264 2.11 -12.02 -12.18
CA PRO A 264 0.76 -11.47 -12.31
C PRO A 264 0.59 -10.58 -13.55
N ARG A 265 1.65 -9.89 -13.99
CA ARG A 265 1.63 -9.08 -15.22
C ARG A 265 1.58 -9.98 -16.45
N LEU A 266 2.32 -11.08 -16.45
CA LEU A 266 2.24 -12.06 -17.54
C LEU A 266 0.83 -12.61 -17.70
N LEU A 267 0.14 -12.93 -16.59
CA LEU A 267 -1.27 -13.35 -16.63
C LEU A 267 -2.18 -12.28 -17.20
N LEU A 268 -2.01 -11.03 -16.77
CA LEU A 268 -2.82 -9.91 -17.23
C LEU A 268 -2.63 -9.68 -18.73
N TYR A 269 -1.38 -9.58 -19.19
CA TYR A 269 -1.07 -9.23 -20.58
C TYR A 269 -1.29 -10.38 -21.56
N THR A 270 -1.21 -11.64 -21.11
CA THR A 270 -1.61 -12.81 -21.92
C THR A 270 -3.11 -13.04 -21.90
N GLN A 271 -3.89 -12.25 -21.13
CA GLN A 271 -5.34 -12.39 -20.96
C GLN A 271 -5.77 -13.80 -20.57
N THR A 272 -4.95 -14.50 -19.78
CA THR A 272 -5.24 -15.86 -19.32
C THR A 272 -6.34 -15.84 -18.29
N LEU A 273 -7.45 -16.55 -18.55
CA LEU A 273 -8.57 -16.63 -17.63
C LEU A 273 -8.19 -17.36 -16.33
N PRO A 274 -8.77 -16.96 -15.17
CA PRO A 274 -8.48 -17.62 -13.88
C PRO A 274 -8.73 -19.13 -13.89
N SER A 275 -9.79 -19.59 -14.53
CA SER A 275 -10.10 -21.04 -14.64
C SER A 275 -9.03 -21.80 -15.41
N GLN A 276 -8.52 -21.21 -16.49
CA GLN A 276 -7.46 -21.80 -17.29
C GLN A 276 -6.12 -21.78 -16.56
N TYR A 277 -5.81 -20.65 -15.91
CA TYR A 277 -4.64 -20.57 -15.05
C TYR A 277 -4.64 -21.67 -14.01
N LEU A 278 -5.73 -21.83 -13.24
CA LEU A 278 -5.85 -22.85 -12.20
C LEU A 278 -5.75 -24.28 -12.74
N ALA A 279 -6.18 -24.52 -13.99
CA ALA A 279 -6.10 -25.84 -14.62
C ALA A 279 -4.68 -26.19 -15.13
N THR A 280 -3.84 -25.19 -15.40
CA THR A 280 -2.55 -25.40 -16.10
C THR A 280 -1.32 -24.95 -15.30
N VAL A 281 -1.52 -24.24 -14.18
CA VAL A 281 -0.41 -23.72 -13.37
C VAL A 281 0.43 -24.84 -12.76
N THR A 282 1.74 -24.67 -12.83
CA THR A 282 2.73 -25.50 -12.15
C THR A 282 3.53 -24.66 -11.16
N TYR A 283 3.96 -25.27 -10.07
CA TYR A 283 4.74 -24.59 -9.02
C TYR A 283 6.01 -25.39 -8.73
N ASP A 284 7.15 -24.70 -8.65
CA ASP A 284 8.36 -25.24 -8.06
C ASP A 284 8.32 -25.08 -6.54
N VAL A 285 8.03 -23.83 -6.10
CA VAL A 285 7.82 -23.49 -4.70
C VAL A 285 6.64 -22.53 -4.61
N ALA A 286 5.52 -23.02 -4.11
CA ALA A 286 4.32 -22.16 -3.93
C ALA A 286 4.63 -20.97 -2.98
N PRO A 287 4.00 -19.80 -3.15
CA PRO A 287 2.87 -19.53 -4.05
C PRO A 287 3.25 -18.99 -5.44
N ALA A 288 4.55 -18.84 -5.75
CA ALA A 288 4.98 -18.32 -7.04
C ALA A 288 4.89 -19.41 -8.12
N PRO A 289 4.12 -19.22 -9.20
CA PRO A 289 4.03 -20.20 -10.28
C PRO A 289 5.37 -20.31 -11.01
N ALA A 290 5.69 -21.53 -11.46
CA ALA A 290 6.81 -21.78 -12.35
C ALA A 290 6.40 -21.58 -13.81
N ALA A 291 5.21 -22.06 -14.18
CA ALA A 291 4.66 -21.90 -15.52
C ALA A 291 3.12 -22.00 -15.50
N PHE A 292 2.50 -21.52 -16.58
CA PHE A 292 1.07 -21.71 -16.89
C PHE A 292 0.88 -21.72 -18.42
N THR A 293 -0.31 -22.12 -18.88
CA THR A 293 -0.64 -22.18 -20.31
C THR A 293 -1.77 -21.20 -20.61
N THR A 294 -1.60 -20.39 -21.67
CA THR A 294 -2.57 -19.41 -22.15
C THR A 294 -3.73 -20.09 -22.94
N ALA A 295 -4.77 -19.32 -23.28
CA ALA A 295 -5.88 -19.77 -24.10
C ALA A 295 -5.45 -20.28 -25.48
N ASP A 296 -4.41 -19.70 -26.03
CA ASP A 296 -3.82 -20.06 -27.32
C ASP A 296 -2.89 -21.30 -27.24
N GLY A 297 -2.81 -21.96 -26.08
CA GLY A 297 -1.95 -23.14 -25.89
C GLY A 297 -0.46 -22.80 -25.70
N ILE A 298 -0.10 -21.53 -25.55
CA ILE A 298 1.28 -21.10 -25.34
C ILE A 298 1.63 -21.26 -23.86
N ARG A 299 2.68 -22.03 -23.57
CA ARG A 299 3.24 -22.17 -22.23
C ARG A 299 4.07 -20.93 -21.86
N VAL A 300 3.79 -20.34 -20.73
CA VAL A 300 4.52 -19.18 -20.19
C VAL A 300 5.29 -19.62 -18.95
N ASN A 301 6.62 -19.66 -19.05
CA ASN A 301 7.52 -19.85 -17.93
C ASN A 301 7.78 -18.51 -17.26
N THR A 302 7.64 -18.43 -15.93
CA THR A 302 7.82 -17.18 -15.17
C THR A 302 9.25 -16.94 -14.73
N ARG A 303 10.16 -17.82 -15.13
CA ARG A 303 11.60 -17.71 -14.91
C ARG A 303 12.34 -18.27 -16.12
N ILE A 304 13.48 -17.70 -16.42
CA ILE A 304 14.42 -18.22 -17.42
C ILE A 304 15.40 -19.14 -16.68
N ASN A 305 15.62 -20.33 -17.24
CA ASN A 305 16.76 -21.17 -16.87
C ASN A 305 17.90 -20.84 -17.85
N TYR A 306 18.86 -20.08 -17.42
CA TYR A 306 20.00 -19.63 -18.26
C TYR A 306 20.97 -20.76 -18.62
N ASP A 307 20.93 -21.90 -17.91
CA ASP A 307 21.74 -23.09 -18.24
C ASP A 307 21.18 -23.88 -19.43
N THR A 308 19.90 -23.64 -19.78
CA THR A 308 19.18 -24.41 -20.81
C THR A 308 18.43 -23.48 -21.77
N ILE A 309 19.13 -22.47 -22.34
CA ILE A 309 18.55 -21.62 -23.38
C ILE A 309 18.37 -22.44 -24.67
N SER A 310 17.12 -22.50 -25.17
CA SER A 310 16.72 -23.27 -26.36
C SER A 310 16.11 -22.34 -27.41
N THR A 311 16.40 -22.65 -28.70
CA THR A 311 15.74 -21.96 -29.82
C THR A 311 14.27 -22.34 -30.04
N ASP A 312 13.71 -23.22 -29.21
CA ASP A 312 12.29 -23.59 -29.25
C ASP A 312 11.40 -22.63 -28.44
N SER A 313 12.00 -21.58 -27.88
CA SER A 313 11.32 -20.65 -26.98
C SER A 313 11.63 -19.19 -27.37
N ILE A 314 10.68 -18.32 -27.09
CA ILE A 314 10.88 -16.87 -27.10
C ILE A 314 11.18 -16.42 -25.67
N TYR A 315 12.11 -15.47 -25.52
CA TYR A 315 12.52 -14.98 -24.20
C TYR A 315 12.20 -13.51 -24.04
N ILE A 316 11.61 -13.13 -22.89
CA ILE A 316 11.46 -11.75 -22.44
C ILE A 316 12.54 -11.52 -21.39
N ILE A 317 13.54 -10.73 -21.73
CA ILE A 317 14.75 -10.51 -20.92
C ILE A 317 14.93 -9.04 -20.57
N TYR A 318 15.65 -8.76 -19.51
CA TYR A 318 16.08 -7.40 -19.18
C TYR A 318 17.34 -7.05 -19.97
N TYR A 319 17.60 -5.75 -20.19
CA TYR A 319 18.73 -5.31 -21.05
C TYR A 319 20.09 -5.85 -20.58
N THR A 320 20.25 -6.15 -19.29
CA THR A 320 21.50 -6.70 -18.73
C THR A 320 21.81 -8.13 -19.19
N GLU A 321 20.78 -8.89 -19.59
CA GLU A 321 20.95 -10.27 -20.09
C GLU A 321 21.10 -10.37 -21.61
N ALA A 322 20.98 -9.24 -22.32
CA ALA A 322 21.00 -9.22 -23.80
C ALA A 322 22.20 -9.92 -24.42
N ASP A 323 23.37 -9.82 -23.78
CA ASP A 323 24.61 -10.44 -24.29
C ASP A 323 24.54 -11.96 -24.37
N LEU A 324 23.77 -12.62 -23.52
CA LEU A 324 23.59 -14.07 -23.48
C LEU A 324 22.79 -14.61 -24.69
N PHE A 325 22.06 -13.74 -25.39
CA PHE A 325 21.13 -14.12 -26.45
C PHE A 325 21.55 -13.67 -27.85
N LYS A 326 22.55 -12.79 -28.00
CA LYS A 326 22.95 -12.15 -29.26
C LYS A 326 23.29 -13.13 -30.39
N ASP A 327 23.93 -14.26 -30.06
CA ASP A 327 24.44 -15.18 -31.07
C ASP A 327 23.34 -15.96 -31.75
N SER A 328 22.37 -16.45 -31.00
CA SER A 328 21.32 -17.37 -31.46
C SER A 328 19.95 -16.72 -31.64
N PHE A 329 19.78 -15.46 -31.20
CA PHE A 329 18.49 -14.77 -31.18
C PHE A 329 18.57 -13.40 -31.83
N THR A 330 17.46 -12.97 -32.41
CA THR A 330 17.20 -11.59 -32.83
C THR A 330 16.58 -10.85 -31.66
N LEU A 331 17.20 -9.75 -31.23
CA LEU A 331 16.75 -8.96 -30.08
C LEU A 331 15.94 -7.76 -30.56
N THR A 332 14.68 -7.67 -30.11
CA THR A 332 13.80 -6.52 -30.36
C THR A 332 13.63 -5.74 -29.05
N PRO A 333 14.03 -4.44 -28.97
CA PRO A 333 13.98 -3.65 -27.76
C PRO A 333 12.59 -3.07 -27.50
N PHE A 334 12.22 -3.04 -26.20
CA PHE A 334 11.03 -2.38 -25.65
C PHE A 334 11.41 -1.71 -24.31
N TYR A 335 11.82 -0.46 -24.34
CA TYR A 335 12.39 0.26 -23.19
C TYR A 335 13.61 -0.49 -22.62
N ASP A 336 13.56 -0.87 -21.33
CA ASP A 336 14.62 -1.64 -20.66
C ASP A 336 14.53 -3.16 -20.90
N TRP A 337 13.58 -3.60 -21.73
CA TRP A 337 13.34 -5.00 -22.01
C TRP A 337 13.66 -5.35 -23.46
N TYR A 338 13.99 -6.60 -23.69
CA TYR A 338 14.15 -7.16 -25.02
C TYR A 338 13.30 -8.42 -25.18
N VAL A 339 12.78 -8.60 -26.37
CA VAL A 339 12.26 -9.90 -26.79
C VAL A 339 13.30 -10.58 -27.67
N ALA A 340 13.80 -11.72 -27.22
CA ALA A 340 14.74 -12.56 -27.95
C ALA A 340 13.96 -13.64 -28.73
N VAL A 341 13.97 -13.51 -30.04
CA VAL A 341 13.31 -14.43 -31.00
C VAL A 341 14.37 -15.25 -31.66
N PRO A 342 14.26 -16.59 -31.78
CA PRO A 342 15.22 -17.44 -32.48
C PRO A 342 15.48 -16.94 -33.91
N LYS A 343 16.76 -17.02 -34.37
CA LYS A 343 17.16 -16.62 -35.71
C LYS A 343 16.68 -17.58 -36.76
#